data_07567149830af02bc9f218a607d3f701
#
_entry.id   07567149830af02bc9f218a607d3f701
#
_cell.length_a   1.000
_cell.length_b   1.000
_cell.length_c   1.000
_cell.angle_alpha   90.00
_cell.angle_beta   90.00
_cell.angle_gamma   90.00
#
_symmetry.space_group_name_H-M   'P 1'
#
loop_
_entity.id
_entity.type
_entity.pdbx_description
1 polymer ?
#
loop_
_entity_poly.entity_id
_entity_poly.type
_entity_poly.pdbx_seq_one_letter_code
_entity_poly.pdbx_strand_id
1 'polypeptide(L)'
;MRATNLHIIMPVKDSIEMTEKAIRAIVDSGYTLCVYDDNSLIENRLRLDELAAELNIEVVHIADLTNHPSPNYRLVLQLSQQEALAKNRHLVIVESDVIIRSDTLDRMLAQVQKC
;
A
#
# COMPACT_ATOMS: atom_id res chain seq x y z
N MET A 1 -7.21 -6.11 -12.95
CA MET A 1 -6.96 -4.86 -12.19
C MET A 1 -7.94 -3.79 -12.63
N ARG A 2 -8.55 -3.11 -11.69
CA ARG A 2 -9.50 -2.04 -11.99
C ARG A 2 -8.81 -0.71 -12.16
N ALA A 3 -9.22 0.07 -13.17
CA ALA A 3 -8.92 1.49 -13.23
C ALA A 3 -9.82 2.19 -12.22
N THR A 4 -9.26 2.93 -11.26
CA THR A 4 -10.02 3.58 -10.19
C THR A 4 -9.53 4.99 -9.94
N ASN A 5 -10.34 5.76 -9.20
CA ASN A 5 -9.93 7.06 -8.68
C ASN A 5 -9.19 6.95 -7.34
N LEU A 6 -8.86 5.73 -6.92
CA LEU A 6 -8.20 5.49 -5.66
C LEU A 6 -6.71 5.23 -5.86
N HIS A 7 -5.89 5.88 -5.04
CA HIS A 7 -4.48 5.55 -4.88
C HIS A 7 -4.33 4.90 -3.51
N ILE A 8 -4.19 3.57 -3.52
CA ILE A 8 -4.18 2.76 -2.30
C ILE A 8 -2.75 2.53 -1.88
N ILE A 9 -2.42 2.86 -0.66
CA ILE A 9 -1.09 2.61 -0.09
C ILE A 9 -1.20 1.82 1.21
N MET A 10 -0.11 1.13 1.54
CA MET A 10 0.02 0.39 2.78
C MET A 10 1.42 0.60 3.35
N PRO A 11 1.54 1.36 4.46
CA PRO A 11 2.81 1.43 5.18
C PRO A 11 3.06 0.12 5.90
N VAL A 12 4.26 -0.43 5.81
CA VAL A 12 4.61 -1.68 6.47
C VAL A 12 5.96 -1.59 7.16
N LYS A 13 6.08 -2.34 8.25
CA LYS A 13 7.36 -2.62 8.90
C LYS A 13 7.28 -4.00 9.53
N ASP A 14 8.02 -4.96 8.96
CA ASP A 14 8.03 -6.35 9.42
C ASP A 14 6.62 -6.98 9.45
N SER A 15 6.34 -7.90 10.40
CA SER A 15 5.03 -8.58 10.51
C SER A 15 4.54 -9.14 9.18
N ILE A 16 5.42 -9.84 8.47
CA ILE A 16 5.20 -10.21 7.07
C ILE A 16 3.99 -11.11 6.85
N GLU A 17 3.69 -12.01 7.79
CA GLU A 17 2.56 -12.93 7.63
C GLU A 17 1.22 -12.18 7.58
N MET A 18 1.02 -11.24 8.51
CA MET A 18 -0.20 -10.42 8.53
C MET A 18 -0.22 -9.46 7.35
N THR A 19 0.92 -8.86 7.03
CA THR A 19 1.06 -7.95 5.90
C THR A 19 0.68 -8.65 4.59
N GLU A 20 1.15 -9.86 4.37
CA GLU A 20 0.82 -10.62 3.16
C GLU A 20 -0.68 -10.86 3.06
N LYS A 21 -1.35 -11.23 4.15
CA LYS A 21 -2.80 -11.43 4.17
C LYS A 21 -3.55 -10.14 3.82
N ALA A 22 -3.10 -9.02 4.38
CA ALA A 22 -3.71 -7.72 4.11
C ALA A 22 -3.54 -7.32 2.64
N ILE A 23 -2.35 -7.52 2.07
CA ILE A 23 -2.06 -7.24 0.66
C ILE A 23 -2.94 -8.09 -0.24
N ARG A 24 -3.02 -9.40 0.02
CA ARG A 24 -3.81 -10.31 -0.81
C ARG A 24 -5.29 -9.97 -0.77
N ALA A 25 -5.81 -9.51 0.36
CA ALA A 25 -7.21 -9.09 0.47
C ALA A 25 -7.52 -7.91 -0.47
N ILE A 26 -6.61 -6.97 -0.61
CA ILE A 26 -6.78 -5.84 -1.53
C ILE A 26 -6.71 -6.31 -2.98
N VAL A 27 -5.72 -7.12 -3.32
CA VAL A 27 -5.53 -7.63 -4.68
C VAL A 27 -6.70 -8.53 -5.10
N ASP A 28 -7.15 -9.40 -4.20
CA ASP A 28 -8.28 -10.28 -4.45
C ASP A 28 -9.60 -9.53 -4.65
N SER A 29 -9.68 -8.30 -4.12
CA SER A 29 -10.82 -7.40 -4.34
C SER A 29 -10.80 -6.73 -5.72
N GLY A 30 -9.76 -6.96 -6.51
CA GLY A 30 -9.62 -6.40 -7.86
C GLY A 30 -8.88 -5.08 -7.92
N TYR A 31 -8.18 -4.71 -6.87
CA TYR A 31 -7.41 -3.45 -6.80
C TYR A 31 -5.91 -3.72 -6.76
N THR A 32 -5.14 -2.70 -7.06
CA THR A 32 -3.71 -2.69 -6.83
C THR A 32 -3.37 -1.72 -5.70
N LEU A 33 -2.13 -1.78 -5.23
CA LEU A 33 -1.67 -0.88 -4.17
C LEU A 33 -0.18 -0.63 -4.29
N CYS A 34 0.30 0.39 -3.60
CA CYS A 34 1.71 0.65 -3.39
C CYS A 34 2.05 0.39 -1.91
N VAL A 35 2.99 -0.48 -1.66
CA VAL A 35 3.49 -0.79 -0.32
C VAL A 35 4.72 0.06 -0.03
N TYR A 36 4.71 0.77 1.11
CA TYR A 36 5.86 1.52 1.58
C TYR A 36 6.50 0.76 2.73
N ASP A 37 7.63 0.16 2.45
CA ASP A 37 8.38 -0.62 3.43
C ASP A 37 9.33 0.28 4.21
N ASP A 38 9.05 0.50 5.49
CA ASP A 38 9.81 1.38 6.36
C ASP A 38 10.84 0.61 7.19
N ASN A 39 11.94 0.21 6.54
CA ASN A 39 13.08 -0.42 7.19
C ASN A 39 12.77 -1.80 7.82
N SER A 40 12.03 -2.64 7.12
CA SER A 40 11.85 -4.04 7.54
C SER A 40 13.18 -4.80 7.52
N LEU A 41 13.26 -5.87 8.32
CA LEU A 41 14.40 -6.79 8.28
C LEU A 41 14.57 -7.36 6.88
N ILE A 42 15.81 -7.73 6.54
CA ILE A 42 16.15 -8.12 5.16
C ILE A 42 15.29 -9.28 4.64
N GLU A 43 15.00 -10.27 5.46
CA GLU A 43 14.16 -11.39 5.05
C GLU A 43 12.72 -10.95 4.70
N ASN A 44 12.19 -10.00 5.44
CA ASN A 44 10.85 -9.45 5.18
C ASN A 44 10.84 -8.53 3.95
N ARG A 45 11.91 -7.76 3.78
CA ARG A 45 12.10 -6.95 2.57
C ARG A 45 12.12 -7.81 1.32
N LEU A 46 12.86 -8.92 1.35
CA LEU A 46 12.94 -9.85 0.23
C LEU A 46 11.58 -10.49 -0.07
N ARG A 47 10.82 -10.84 0.97
CA ARG A 47 9.48 -11.39 0.79
C ARG A 47 8.53 -10.38 0.16
N LEU A 48 8.63 -9.10 0.54
CA LEU A 48 7.83 -8.04 -0.09
C LEU A 48 8.16 -7.91 -1.58
N ASP A 49 9.43 -8.02 -1.94
CA ASP A 49 9.84 -7.98 -3.35
C ASP A 49 9.30 -9.18 -4.13
N GLU A 50 9.26 -10.37 -3.53
CA GLU A 50 8.65 -11.54 -4.13
C GLU A 50 7.15 -11.33 -4.36
N LEU A 51 6.45 -10.78 -3.36
CA LEU A 51 5.02 -10.47 -3.47
C LEU A 51 4.75 -9.42 -4.56
N ALA A 52 5.63 -8.43 -4.67
CA ALA A 52 5.51 -7.41 -5.71
C ALA A 52 5.52 -8.04 -7.11
N ALA A 53 6.44 -8.98 -7.34
CA ALA A 53 6.52 -9.69 -8.60
C ALA A 53 5.33 -10.62 -8.83
N GLU A 54 4.94 -11.37 -7.79
CA GLU A 54 3.84 -12.35 -7.87
C GLU A 54 2.50 -11.67 -8.12
N LEU A 55 2.23 -10.58 -7.42
CA LEU A 55 0.93 -9.92 -7.43
C LEU A 55 0.87 -8.68 -8.32
N ASN A 56 2.00 -8.34 -8.96
CA ASN A 56 2.12 -7.16 -9.82
C ASN A 56 1.73 -5.87 -9.07
N ILE A 57 2.26 -5.71 -7.88
CA ILE A 57 2.09 -4.50 -7.06
C ILE A 57 3.42 -3.76 -6.93
N GLU A 58 3.35 -2.52 -6.52
CA GLU A 58 4.53 -1.68 -6.32
C GLU A 58 4.97 -1.73 -4.86
N VAL A 59 6.28 -1.84 -4.64
CA VAL A 59 6.88 -1.73 -3.31
C VAL A 59 7.97 -0.68 -3.35
N VAL A 60 7.88 0.28 -2.44
CA VAL A 60 8.89 1.33 -2.24
C VAL A 60 9.59 1.07 -0.92
N HIS A 61 10.90 0.90 -0.95
CA HIS A 61 11.70 0.70 0.26
C HIS A 61 12.21 2.05 0.75
N ILE A 62 11.71 2.51 1.88
CA ILE A 62 12.07 3.81 2.46
C ILE A 62 13.57 3.85 2.80
N ALA A 63 14.16 2.72 3.19
CA ALA A 63 15.59 2.64 3.47
C ALA A 63 16.47 3.05 2.28
N ASP A 64 15.96 2.93 1.06
CA ASP A 64 16.68 3.35 -0.14
C ASP A 64 16.58 4.85 -0.41
N LEU A 65 15.67 5.55 0.28
CA LEU A 65 15.38 6.96 0.07
C LEU A 65 15.94 7.87 1.16
N THR A 66 16.13 7.35 2.37
CA THR A 66 16.60 8.12 3.50
C THR A 66 17.40 7.24 4.47
N ASN A 67 18.35 7.84 5.17
CA ASN A 67 19.08 7.19 6.27
C ASN A 67 18.38 7.36 7.62
N HIS A 68 17.24 8.05 7.65
CA HIS A 68 16.51 8.25 8.88
C HIS A 68 15.89 6.92 9.35
N PRO A 69 16.06 6.55 10.64
CA PRO A 69 15.46 5.32 11.15
C PRO A 69 13.95 5.43 11.25
N SER A 70 13.29 4.27 11.29
CA SER A 70 11.85 4.23 11.50
C SER A 70 11.45 4.90 12.83
N PRO A 71 10.27 5.53 12.92
CA PRO A 71 9.24 5.57 11.86
C PRO A 71 9.45 6.73 10.88
N ASN A 72 9.13 6.50 9.61
CA ASN A 72 9.18 7.50 8.54
C ASN A 72 7.78 7.81 7.99
N TYR A 73 6.79 7.83 8.84
CA TYR A 73 5.40 7.97 8.44
C TYR A 73 5.14 9.27 7.67
N ARG A 74 5.78 10.35 8.12
CA ARG A 74 5.64 11.64 7.45
C ARG A 74 6.14 11.59 6.01
N LEU A 75 7.28 10.95 5.77
CA LEU A 75 7.82 10.79 4.42
C LEU A 75 6.88 9.95 3.56
N VAL A 76 6.34 8.86 4.09
CA VAL A 76 5.38 8.02 3.39
C VAL A 76 4.14 8.82 3.00
N LEU A 77 3.58 9.61 3.91
CA LEU A 77 2.43 10.46 3.63
C LEU A 77 2.76 11.48 2.53
N GLN A 78 3.91 12.11 2.61
CA GLN A 78 4.33 13.12 1.65
C GLN A 78 4.47 12.53 0.25
N LEU A 79 5.16 11.39 0.13
CA LEU A 79 5.35 10.71 -1.16
C LEU A 79 4.02 10.23 -1.74
N SER A 80 3.18 9.62 -0.93
CA SER A 80 1.91 9.07 -1.38
C SER A 80 0.92 10.16 -1.78
N GLN A 81 0.90 11.29 -1.07
CA GLN A 81 0.07 12.43 -1.43
C GLN A 81 0.51 13.04 -2.75
N GLN A 82 1.80 13.19 -2.97
CA GLN A 82 2.34 13.70 -4.24
C GLN A 82 1.94 12.79 -5.40
N GLU A 83 2.05 11.49 -5.22
CA GLU A 83 1.68 10.51 -6.24
C GLU A 83 0.18 10.53 -6.53
N ALA A 84 -0.65 10.59 -5.49
CA ALA A 84 -2.10 10.68 -5.65
C ALA A 84 -2.52 11.94 -6.41
N LEU A 85 -1.92 13.08 -6.08
CA LEU A 85 -2.18 14.33 -6.77
C LEU A 85 -1.74 14.26 -8.23
N ALA A 86 -0.56 13.70 -8.50
CA ALA A 86 -0.05 13.56 -9.86
C ALA A 86 -0.96 12.69 -10.73
N LYS A 87 -1.59 11.68 -10.15
CA LYS A 87 -2.52 10.78 -10.83
C LYS A 87 -3.98 11.25 -10.78
N ASN A 88 -4.25 12.35 -10.08
CA ASN A 88 -5.60 12.85 -9.85
C ASN A 88 -6.49 11.78 -9.20
N ARG A 89 -6.02 11.19 -8.13
CA ARG A 89 -6.70 10.12 -7.39
C ARG A 89 -6.85 10.45 -5.93
N HIS A 90 -7.83 9.84 -5.29
CA HIS A 90 -8.01 9.92 -3.83
C HIS A 90 -7.06 8.97 -3.13
N LEU A 91 -6.37 9.47 -2.11
CA LEU A 91 -5.45 8.67 -1.32
C LEU A 91 -6.22 7.81 -0.32
N VAL A 92 -5.96 6.50 -0.31
CA VAL A 92 -6.49 5.56 0.66
C VAL A 92 -5.32 4.89 1.36
N ILE A 93 -5.29 4.98 2.69
CA ILE A 93 -4.25 4.35 3.50
C ILE A 93 -4.86 3.14 4.20
N VAL A 94 -4.30 1.96 3.95
CA VAL A 94 -4.72 0.72 4.60
C VAL A 94 -3.59 0.24 5.49
N GLU A 95 -3.89 0.03 6.77
CA GLU A 95 -2.91 -0.48 7.72
C GLU A 95 -2.59 -1.95 7.42
N SER A 96 -1.35 -2.35 7.67
CA SER A 96 -0.86 -3.68 7.32
C SER A 96 -1.45 -4.81 8.18
N ASP A 97 -2.14 -4.48 9.24
CA ASP A 97 -2.85 -5.45 10.11
C ASP A 97 -4.35 -5.49 9.88
N VAL A 98 -4.85 -4.80 8.86
CA VAL A 98 -6.27 -4.76 8.51
C VAL A 98 -6.53 -5.63 7.29
N ILE A 99 -7.43 -6.60 7.43
CA ILE A 99 -7.88 -7.43 6.32
C ILE A 99 -9.25 -6.91 5.89
N ILE A 100 -9.31 -6.28 4.72
CA ILE A 100 -10.56 -5.71 4.21
C ILE A 100 -11.47 -6.82 3.69
N ARG A 101 -12.78 -6.54 3.66
CA ARG A 101 -13.75 -7.38 2.98
C ARG A 101 -13.68 -7.15 1.47
N SER A 102 -14.20 -8.09 0.70
CA SER A 102 -14.15 -8.03 -0.76
C SER A 102 -14.86 -6.80 -1.36
N ASP A 103 -15.82 -6.21 -0.63
CA ASP A 103 -16.61 -5.06 -1.10
C ASP A 103 -16.18 -3.71 -0.48
N THR A 104 -15.18 -3.71 0.42
CA THR A 104 -14.82 -2.50 1.16
C THR A 104 -14.40 -1.36 0.23
N LEU A 105 -13.49 -1.63 -0.70
CA LEU A 105 -12.98 -0.61 -1.60
C LEU A 105 -14.03 -0.17 -2.62
N ASP A 106 -14.88 -1.09 -3.06
CA ASP A 106 -15.99 -0.75 -3.96
C ASP A 106 -16.95 0.23 -3.28
N ARG A 107 -17.25 0.03 -2.00
CA ARG A 107 -18.10 0.93 -1.22
C ARG A 107 -17.47 2.30 -1.04
N MET A 108 -16.17 2.34 -0.76
CA MET A 108 -15.44 3.60 -0.63
C MET A 108 -15.45 4.37 -1.94
N LEU A 109 -15.19 3.68 -3.06
CA LEU A 109 -15.22 4.29 -4.39
C LEU A 109 -16.58 4.88 -4.71
N ALA A 110 -17.66 4.17 -4.39
CA ALA A 110 -19.03 4.65 -4.61
C ALA A 110 -19.31 5.93 -3.81
N GLN A 111 -18.85 6.01 -2.56
CA GLN A 111 -19.01 7.20 -1.74
C GLN A 111 -18.24 8.40 -2.30
N VAL A 112 -17.03 8.19 -2.75
CA VAL A 112 -16.19 9.24 -3.33
C VAL A 112 -16.84 9.79 -4.60
N GLN A 113 -17.44 8.95 -5.43
CA GLN A 113 -18.07 9.36 -6.68
C GLN A 113 -19.38 10.14 -6.47
N LYS A 114 -19.97 10.06 -5.27
CA LYS A 114 -21.19 10.82 -4.94
C LYS A 114 -20.90 12.24 -4.46
N CYS A 115 -19.67 12.54 -4.11
CA CYS A 115 -19.30 13.84 -3.54
C CYS A 115 -19.00 14.88 -4.61
#